data_3f672f29f78021afef811910e7032ec5
#
_entry.id   3f672f29f78021afef811910e7032ec5
#
_cell.length_a   1.000
_cell.length_b   1.000
_cell.length_c   1.000
_cell.angle_alpha   90.00
_cell.angle_beta   90.00
_cell.angle_gamma   90.00
#
_symmetry.space_group_name_H-M   'P 1'
#
loop_
_entity.id
_entity.type
_entity.pdbx_description
1 polymer ?
#
loop_
_entity_poly.entity_id
_entity_poly.type
_entity_poly.pdbx_seq_one_letter_code
_entity_poly.pdbx_strand_id
1 'polypeptide(L)'
;VTPESPSPTGLAGPPPGCPAHALGPDGLRRLYGPGAENLSDLYEELREEHGAVAPALLHDDVPVWVVLGHGENLHMVRSPSQFTRDSRIWKPLLDGEVHPANPLMPHIAWQPICSHAEGDEHLRLRGAVTGALSTIDHRSLRRHINRATQRLVNRFCEEGRADLVGEFAEHLPMAVMCQVLGMPDEYDDRMVHAARDMLKGSDTAIASNQYLVDALDRLTRRRRVHPEDDIASHLIAHPAGLSDDEIREHLRLVLIAAYEATVNLLSNVLRVILTDPRFRAQLSGGQMTVPEAVEQSLWDEPPFSTVLGYFAKQDTELGGKRIRKGDGLLFGIAPGNVDPRVRPDLAANMQGNRSHLAFGGGPHECPGQEIGRAIADAGIDALLMRLPDVRLACPEDQLRWTESIASRHLAELPVLFGPRPPQDVDRRPAFRQLPAPAARVRAAVPQETAEPAPAPAPAPAPPTAAPRPGAWQRFLRWWRGEA
;
A
#
# COMPACT_ATOMS: atom_id res chain seq x y z
N VAL A 1 36.58 41.78 27.95
CA VAL A 1 35.24 41.22 28.23
C VAL A 1 34.64 40.86 26.89
N THR A 2 34.76 39.60 26.53
CA THR A 2 34.13 38.99 25.34
C THR A 2 32.70 38.60 25.72
N PRO A 3 31.68 38.89 24.90
CA PRO A 3 30.33 38.45 25.16
C PRO A 3 30.19 36.92 24.87
N GLU A 4 29.71 36.18 25.85
CA GLU A 4 29.30 34.79 25.72
C GLU A 4 28.17 34.65 24.69
N SER A 5 28.35 33.74 23.75
CA SER A 5 27.30 33.30 22.83
C SER A 5 26.19 32.56 23.61
N PRO A 6 24.92 32.81 23.34
CA PRO A 6 23.86 32.05 23.97
C PRO A 6 23.90 30.60 23.52
N SER A 7 23.86 29.68 24.48
CA SER A 7 23.67 28.24 24.25
C SER A 7 22.38 27.97 23.46
N PRO A 8 22.34 26.98 22.57
CA PRO A 8 21.13 26.65 21.86
C PRO A 8 20.05 26.21 22.87
N THR A 9 18.91 26.85 22.80
CA THR A 9 17.71 26.58 23.59
C THR A 9 17.36 25.12 23.45
N GLY A 10 17.28 24.43 24.59
CA GLY A 10 16.93 23.03 24.67
C GLY A 10 15.65 22.73 23.93
N LEU A 11 15.65 21.63 23.16
CA LEU A 11 14.48 21.01 22.60
C LEU A 11 13.46 20.81 23.72
N ALA A 12 12.26 21.32 23.54
CA ALA A 12 11.18 21.14 24.50
C ALA A 12 10.95 19.64 24.69
N GLY A 13 11.10 19.20 25.93
CA GLY A 13 10.82 17.80 26.28
C GLY A 13 9.35 17.47 25.98
N PRO A 14 9.04 16.18 25.85
CA PRO A 14 7.73 15.69 25.51
C PRO A 14 6.62 16.20 26.48
N PRO A 15 5.36 16.33 26.03
CA PRO A 15 4.28 16.88 26.85
C PRO A 15 4.06 16.08 28.12
N PRO A 16 3.79 16.75 29.25
CA PRO A 16 3.56 16.07 30.53
C PRO A 16 2.36 15.13 30.43
N GLY A 17 2.60 13.84 30.60
CA GLY A 17 1.51 12.90 30.83
C GLY A 17 1.42 11.67 29.96
N CYS A 18 2.21 11.47 28.90
CA CYS A 18 2.33 10.19 28.21
C CYS A 18 3.26 9.23 28.99
N PRO A 19 2.91 7.94 29.21
CA PRO A 19 3.80 7.01 29.90
C PRO A 19 5.14 6.82 29.18
N ALA A 20 5.19 6.98 27.87
CA ALA A 20 6.42 7.03 27.08
C ALA A 20 7.38 8.14 27.56
N HIS A 21 6.83 9.24 28.09
CA HIS A 21 7.59 10.38 28.58
C HIS A 21 8.05 10.24 30.04
N ALA A 22 7.56 9.24 30.77
CA ALA A 22 8.02 9.00 32.14
C ALA A 22 9.49 8.56 32.19
N LEU A 23 10.04 8.07 31.07
CA LEU A 23 11.45 7.68 30.95
C LEU A 23 12.37 8.82 30.51
N GLY A 24 11.82 9.94 30.03
CA GLY A 24 12.56 11.06 29.45
C GLY A 24 13.13 10.78 28.05
N PRO A 25 13.54 11.83 27.28
CA PRO A 25 14.04 11.67 25.94
C PRO A 25 15.23 10.69 25.82
N ASP A 26 16.11 10.70 26.79
CA ASP A 26 17.34 9.91 26.82
C ASP A 26 17.10 8.42 27.14
N GLY A 27 15.90 8.03 27.55
CA GLY A 27 15.52 6.64 27.86
C GLY A 27 14.71 5.94 26.78
N LEU A 28 14.19 6.69 25.77
CA LEU A 28 13.38 6.12 24.70
C LEU A 28 14.18 5.86 23.42
N ARG A 29 13.92 4.73 22.79
CA ARG A 29 14.56 4.37 21.52
C ARG A 29 13.93 5.15 20.36
N ARG A 30 14.79 5.68 19.48
CA ARG A 30 14.37 6.31 18.21
C ARG A 30 14.20 5.23 17.13
N LEU A 31 13.13 5.31 16.37
CA LEU A 31 12.88 4.46 15.21
C LEU A 31 13.47 5.05 13.91
N TYR A 32 14.41 5.97 14.03
CA TYR A 32 15.05 6.67 12.91
C TYR A 32 16.47 7.15 13.29
N GLY A 33 17.29 7.40 12.24
CA GLY A 33 18.64 7.90 12.44
C GLY A 33 19.61 6.88 13.05
N PRO A 34 20.74 7.34 13.63
CA PRO A 34 21.74 6.46 14.20
C PRO A 34 21.16 5.56 15.30
N GLY A 35 21.42 4.26 15.19
CA GLY A 35 20.89 3.22 16.10
C GLY A 35 19.57 2.60 15.67
N ALA A 36 19.05 3.00 14.50
CA ALA A 36 17.86 2.41 13.87
C ALA A 36 18.17 1.83 12.48
N GLU A 37 19.44 1.46 12.24
CA GLU A 37 19.89 0.89 10.97
C GLU A 37 19.35 -0.52 10.73
N ASN A 38 18.98 -1.25 11.80
CA ASN A 38 18.28 -2.52 11.74
C ASN A 38 17.05 -2.49 12.64
N LEU A 39 15.92 -2.13 12.08
CA LEU A 39 14.66 -2.05 12.82
C LEU A 39 14.18 -3.41 13.35
N SER A 40 14.54 -4.52 12.70
CA SER A 40 14.15 -5.85 13.17
C SER A 40 14.79 -6.17 14.52
N ASP A 41 16.11 -5.94 14.66
CA ASP A 41 16.81 -6.15 15.92
C ASP A 41 16.30 -5.18 16.99
N LEU A 42 16.05 -3.92 16.62
CA LEU A 42 15.50 -2.93 17.53
C LEU A 42 14.10 -3.32 18.05
N TYR A 43 13.24 -3.91 17.22
CA TYR A 43 11.93 -4.39 17.66
C TYR A 43 12.05 -5.58 18.63
N GLU A 44 13.03 -6.45 18.47
CA GLU A 44 13.28 -7.54 19.44
C GLU A 44 13.82 -6.99 20.77
N GLU A 45 14.78 -6.05 20.75
CA GLU A 45 15.23 -5.35 21.96
C GLU A 45 14.07 -4.70 22.71
N LEU A 46 13.20 -3.98 21.99
CA LEU A 46 12.01 -3.34 22.56
C LEU A 46 11.02 -4.37 23.12
N ARG A 47 10.89 -5.54 22.50
CA ARG A 47 10.05 -6.64 22.99
C ARG A 47 10.61 -7.25 24.27
N GLU A 48 11.92 -7.46 24.33
CA GLU A 48 12.58 -7.99 25.53
C GLU A 48 12.45 -7.04 26.72
N GLU A 49 12.60 -5.73 26.47
CA GLU A 49 12.55 -4.71 27.53
C GLU A 49 11.12 -4.37 27.97
N HIS A 50 10.19 -4.26 27.05
CA HIS A 50 8.88 -3.69 27.31
C HIS A 50 7.71 -4.67 27.11
N GLY A 51 7.93 -5.83 26.49
CA GLY A 51 6.90 -6.80 26.16
C GLY A 51 6.19 -6.47 24.82
N ALA A 52 4.92 -6.80 24.75
CA ALA A 52 4.14 -6.74 23.51
C ALA A 52 3.82 -5.32 23.00
N VAL A 53 3.99 -4.29 23.83
CA VAL A 53 3.76 -2.89 23.48
C VAL A 53 4.88 -2.06 24.10
N ALA A 54 5.63 -1.33 23.27
CA ALA A 54 6.79 -0.58 23.67
C ALA A 54 6.65 0.93 23.35
N PRO A 55 7.15 1.83 24.22
CA PRO A 55 7.27 3.24 23.90
C PRO A 55 8.48 3.48 22.99
N ALA A 56 8.36 4.37 22.02
CA ALA A 56 9.44 4.76 21.11
C ALA A 56 9.24 6.20 20.59
N LEU A 57 10.22 6.69 19.83
CA LEU A 57 10.21 8.02 19.24
C LEU A 57 10.22 7.93 17.71
N LEU A 58 9.32 8.69 17.08
CA LEU A 58 9.29 8.98 15.65
C LEU A 58 10.14 10.21 15.32
N HIS A 59 10.25 10.56 14.02
CA HIS A 59 10.94 11.78 13.58
C HIS A 59 10.54 13.00 14.41
N ASP A 60 11.52 13.86 14.72
CA ASP A 60 11.40 15.03 15.62
C ASP A 60 11.09 14.64 17.08
N ASP A 61 11.50 13.42 17.49
CA ASP A 61 11.28 12.87 18.83
C ASP A 61 9.79 12.80 19.24
N VAL A 62 8.89 12.68 18.28
CA VAL A 62 7.46 12.53 18.53
C VAL A 62 7.17 11.17 19.14
N PRO A 63 6.54 11.09 20.33
CA PRO A 63 6.31 9.83 21.01
C PRO A 63 5.24 8.98 20.35
N VAL A 64 5.45 7.65 20.37
CA VAL A 64 4.54 6.66 19.82
C VAL A 64 4.62 5.36 20.62
N TRP A 65 3.57 4.58 20.60
CA TRP A 65 3.55 3.20 21.04
C TRP A 65 3.78 2.27 19.85
N VAL A 66 4.76 1.37 19.92
CA VAL A 66 4.95 0.30 18.94
C VAL A 66 4.25 -0.95 19.43
N VAL A 67 3.29 -1.46 18.64
CA VAL A 67 2.58 -2.69 18.97
C VAL A 67 3.35 -3.87 18.36
N LEU A 68 4.09 -4.58 19.19
CA LEU A 68 5.01 -5.66 18.79
C LEU A 68 4.34 -7.03 18.82
N GLY A 69 3.32 -7.21 19.68
CA GLY A 69 2.64 -8.49 19.84
C GLY A 69 1.57 -8.71 18.76
N HIS A 70 1.49 -9.93 18.22
CA HIS A 70 0.50 -10.31 17.21
C HIS A 70 -0.94 -10.15 17.73
N GLY A 71 -1.20 -10.67 18.94
CA GLY A 71 -2.53 -10.56 19.57
C GLY A 71 -2.95 -9.13 19.86
N GLU A 72 -2.02 -8.29 20.34
CA GLU A 72 -2.23 -6.89 20.64
C GLU A 72 -2.50 -6.07 19.37
N ASN A 73 -1.80 -6.36 18.27
CA ASN A 73 -2.08 -5.79 16.96
C ASN A 73 -3.52 -6.12 16.51
N LEU A 74 -3.93 -7.38 16.58
CA LEU A 74 -5.29 -7.78 16.23
C LEU A 74 -6.34 -7.17 17.16
N HIS A 75 -6.05 -7.06 18.46
CA HIS A 75 -6.94 -6.38 19.40
C HIS A 75 -7.13 -4.90 19.01
N MET A 76 -6.05 -4.19 18.76
CA MET A 76 -6.09 -2.77 18.37
C MET A 76 -6.95 -2.55 17.13
N VAL A 77 -6.70 -3.28 16.03
CA VAL A 77 -7.41 -3.06 14.76
C VAL A 77 -8.88 -3.53 14.78
N ARG A 78 -9.25 -4.40 15.73
CA ARG A 78 -10.62 -4.91 15.91
C ARG A 78 -11.43 -4.17 16.95
N SER A 79 -10.86 -3.12 17.57
CA SER A 79 -11.50 -2.35 18.65
C SER A 79 -11.76 -0.89 18.24
N PRO A 80 -12.67 -0.62 17.27
CA PRO A 80 -12.92 0.73 16.77
C PRO A 80 -13.57 1.66 17.82
N SER A 81 -14.07 1.13 18.94
CA SER A 81 -14.51 1.93 20.08
C SER A 81 -13.33 2.54 20.87
N GLN A 82 -12.15 1.91 20.84
CA GLN A 82 -10.96 2.32 21.57
C GLN A 82 -9.94 3.02 20.68
N PHE A 83 -9.79 2.58 19.44
CA PHE A 83 -8.79 3.06 18.49
C PHE A 83 -9.42 3.55 17.18
N THR A 84 -8.77 4.50 16.53
CA THR A 84 -9.24 5.09 15.27
C THR A 84 -8.06 5.34 14.32
N ARG A 85 -8.37 5.49 13.04
CA ARG A 85 -7.44 5.96 12.00
C ARG A 85 -7.50 7.49 11.78
N ASP A 86 -8.34 8.18 12.52
CA ASP A 86 -8.49 9.64 12.40
C ASP A 86 -7.39 10.38 13.17
N SER A 87 -6.40 10.88 12.45
CA SER A 87 -5.27 11.62 13.04
C SER A 87 -5.64 12.97 13.65
N ARG A 88 -6.85 13.46 13.43
CA ARG A 88 -7.31 14.74 14.00
C ARG A 88 -7.48 14.71 15.52
N ILE A 89 -7.42 13.52 16.14
CA ILE A 89 -7.40 13.37 17.59
C ILE A 89 -6.00 13.15 18.17
N TRP A 90 -4.97 13.02 17.33
CA TRP A 90 -3.61 12.80 17.79
C TRP A 90 -3.07 13.98 18.56
N LYS A 91 -2.70 13.76 19.81
CA LYS A 91 -2.39 14.84 20.74
C LYS A 91 -1.17 15.66 20.29
N PRO A 92 -0.01 15.11 19.89
CA PRO A 92 1.11 15.89 19.38
C PRO A 92 0.77 16.77 18.16
N LEU A 93 -0.15 16.32 17.32
CA LEU A 93 -0.63 17.11 16.18
C LEU A 93 -1.54 18.27 16.62
N LEU A 94 -2.44 18.00 17.58
CA LEU A 94 -3.36 19.03 18.14
C LEU A 94 -2.59 20.11 18.91
N ASP A 95 -1.57 19.72 19.65
CA ASP A 95 -0.74 20.62 20.46
C ASP A 95 0.29 21.39 19.60
N GLY A 96 0.41 21.08 18.31
CA GLY A 96 1.32 21.73 17.39
C GLY A 96 2.79 21.30 17.53
N GLU A 97 3.04 20.18 18.18
CA GLU A 97 4.38 19.60 18.37
C GLU A 97 4.88 18.94 17.06
N VAL A 98 3.97 18.46 16.21
CA VAL A 98 4.31 17.92 14.89
C VAL A 98 4.35 19.06 13.88
N HIS A 99 5.56 19.37 13.40
CA HIS A 99 5.72 20.43 12.41
C HIS A 99 5.09 20.03 11.06
N PRO A 100 4.46 20.98 10.32
CA PRO A 100 3.89 20.68 9.00
C PRO A 100 4.87 20.09 7.97
N ALA A 101 6.16 20.35 8.10
CA ALA A 101 7.22 19.79 7.27
C ALA A 101 7.79 18.45 7.80
N ASN A 102 7.22 17.89 8.89
CA ASN A 102 7.66 16.60 9.40
C ASN A 102 7.45 15.50 8.33
N PRO A 103 8.46 14.62 8.07
CA PRO A 103 8.39 13.59 7.05
C PRO A 103 7.22 12.62 7.19
N LEU A 104 6.62 12.51 8.38
CA LEU A 104 5.47 11.65 8.64
C LEU A 104 4.14 12.24 8.15
N MET A 105 4.08 13.55 7.92
CA MET A 105 2.83 14.24 7.56
C MET A 105 2.11 13.64 6.35
N PRO A 106 2.81 13.24 5.27
CA PRO A 106 2.17 12.56 4.14
C PRO A 106 1.39 11.28 4.51
N HIS A 107 1.83 10.58 5.53
CA HIS A 107 1.24 9.30 5.96
C HIS A 107 0.14 9.47 7.02
N ILE A 108 0.18 10.56 7.80
CA ILE A 108 -0.72 10.76 8.95
C ILE A 108 -1.73 11.90 8.75
N ALA A 109 -1.50 12.79 7.80
CA ALA A 109 -2.45 13.87 7.52
C ALA A 109 -3.81 13.30 7.13
N TRP A 110 -4.85 13.69 7.87
CA TRP A 110 -6.21 13.23 7.58
C TRP A 110 -6.66 13.64 6.17
N GLN A 111 -7.22 12.71 5.44
CA GLN A 111 -7.80 12.89 4.12
C GLN A 111 -9.22 12.30 4.11
N PRO A 112 -10.13 12.80 3.24
CA PRO A 112 -11.51 12.30 3.13
C PRO A 112 -11.56 10.98 2.34
N ILE A 113 -10.87 9.97 2.84
CA ILE A 113 -10.75 8.64 2.23
C ILE A 113 -11.13 7.55 3.23
N CYS A 114 -11.53 6.39 2.74
CA CYS A 114 -12.00 5.29 3.58
C CYS A 114 -10.96 4.80 4.60
N SER A 115 -9.65 4.95 4.32
CA SER A 115 -8.59 4.55 5.26
C SER A 115 -8.46 5.46 6.48
N HIS A 116 -9.01 6.67 6.46
CA HIS A 116 -8.99 7.64 7.57
C HIS A 116 -10.39 7.90 8.15
N ALA A 117 -11.42 7.38 7.53
CA ALA A 117 -12.80 7.52 7.98
C ALA A 117 -13.15 6.46 9.04
N GLU A 118 -14.19 6.73 9.83
CA GLU A 118 -14.70 5.84 10.87
C GLU A 118 -16.24 5.77 10.83
N GLY A 119 -16.81 4.74 11.45
CA GLY A 119 -18.25 4.57 11.58
C GLY A 119 -18.98 4.52 10.24
N ASP A 120 -20.11 5.22 10.13
CA ASP A 120 -20.97 5.20 8.94
C ASP A 120 -20.27 5.76 7.70
N GLU A 121 -19.39 6.77 7.88
CA GLU A 121 -18.62 7.33 6.79
C GLU A 121 -17.59 6.31 6.23
N HIS A 122 -16.91 5.58 7.12
CA HIS A 122 -16.06 4.47 6.71
C HIS A 122 -16.87 3.43 5.94
N LEU A 123 -18.03 3.01 6.45
CA LEU A 123 -18.88 2.01 5.80
C LEU A 123 -19.31 2.46 4.40
N ARG A 124 -19.68 3.74 4.25
CA ARG A 124 -20.07 4.35 2.97
C ARG A 124 -18.94 4.33 1.94
N LEU A 125 -17.79 4.89 2.31
CA LEU A 125 -16.62 5.02 1.42
C LEU A 125 -15.97 3.66 1.15
N ARG A 126 -15.79 2.85 2.20
CA ARG A 126 -15.21 1.52 2.11
C ARG A 126 -16.08 0.57 1.29
N GLY A 127 -17.41 0.65 1.45
CA GLY A 127 -18.37 -0.12 0.67
C GLY A 127 -18.21 0.14 -0.83
N ALA A 128 -18.02 1.41 -1.23
CA ALA A 128 -17.80 1.77 -2.63
C ALA A 128 -16.50 1.18 -3.18
N VAL A 129 -15.39 1.31 -2.44
CA VAL A 129 -14.09 0.77 -2.85
C VAL A 129 -14.14 -0.77 -2.95
N THR A 130 -14.65 -1.44 -1.93
CA THR A 130 -14.74 -2.91 -1.91
C THR A 130 -15.69 -3.41 -3.00
N GLY A 131 -16.82 -2.73 -3.20
CA GLY A 131 -17.76 -3.02 -4.29
C GLY A 131 -17.10 -2.94 -5.66
N ALA A 132 -16.36 -1.86 -5.94
CA ALA A 132 -15.63 -1.71 -7.20
C ALA A 132 -14.53 -2.76 -7.38
N LEU A 133 -13.74 -3.05 -6.34
CA LEU A 133 -12.69 -4.08 -6.42
C LEU A 133 -13.26 -5.49 -6.63
N SER A 134 -14.44 -5.79 -6.09
CA SER A 134 -15.08 -7.10 -6.23
C SER A 134 -15.58 -7.40 -7.64
N THR A 135 -15.69 -6.40 -8.52
CA THR A 135 -16.08 -6.59 -9.93
C THR A 135 -14.94 -7.13 -10.81
N ILE A 136 -13.71 -7.13 -10.30
CA ILE A 136 -12.55 -7.56 -11.10
C ILE A 136 -12.63 -9.07 -11.39
N ASP A 137 -12.70 -9.42 -12.68
CA ASP A 137 -12.59 -10.81 -13.12
C ASP A 137 -11.15 -11.33 -12.97
N HIS A 138 -10.94 -12.25 -12.05
CA HIS A 138 -9.62 -12.83 -11.76
C HIS A 138 -8.95 -13.52 -12.96
N ARG A 139 -9.72 -14.07 -13.91
CA ARG A 139 -9.15 -14.66 -15.13
C ARG A 139 -8.63 -13.58 -16.07
N SER A 140 -9.37 -12.49 -16.19
CA SER A 140 -8.95 -11.32 -16.97
C SER A 140 -7.72 -10.67 -16.34
N LEU A 141 -7.74 -10.49 -15.03
CA LEU A 141 -6.61 -9.97 -14.27
C LEU A 141 -5.33 -10.78 -14.53
N ARG A 142 -5.38 -12.12 -14.39
CA ARG A 142 -4.21 -12.98 -14.70
C ARG A 142 -3.73 -12.84 -16.14
N ARG A 143 -4.64 -12.69 -17.12
CA ARG A 143 -4.25 -12.45 -18.52
C ARG A 143 -3.52 -11.10 -18.68
N HIS A 144 -4.00 -10.06 -17.98
CA HIS A 144 -3.33 -8.75 -17.99
C HIS A 144 -1.96 -8.80 -17.34
N ILE A 145 -1.83 -9.46 -16.19
CA ILE A 145 -0.55 -9.66 -15.50
C ILE A 145 0.45 -10.36 -16.42
N ASN A 146 0.08 -11.50 -16.98
CA ASN A 146 0.94 -12.26 -17.88
C ASN A 146 1.38 -11.43 -19.10
N ARG A 147 0.46 -10.69 -19.71
CA ARG A 147 0.79 -9.82 -20.85
C ARG A 147 1.72 -8.68 -20.45
N ALA A 148 1.48 -8.02 -19.32
CA ALA A 148 2.35 -6.99 -18.79
C ALA A 148 3.74 -7.54 -18.49
N THR A 149 3.85 -8.69 -17.82
CA THR A 149 5.12 -9.38 -17.56
C THR A 149 5.90 -9.66 -18.85
N GLN A 150 5.23 -10.22 -19.88
CA GLN A 150 5.89 -10.51 -21.16
C GLN A 150 6.42 -9.23 -21.83
N ARG A 151 5.64 -8.13 -21.81
CA ARG A 151 6.09 -6.85 -22.37
C ARG A 151 7.28 -6.28 -21.60
N LEU A 152 7.27 -6.36 -20.27
CA LEU A 152 8.39 -5.89 -19.45
C LEU A 152 9.65 -6.73 -19.69
N VAL A 153 9.53 -8.06 -19.67
CA VAL A 153 10.68 -8.94 -19.94
C VAL A 153 11.25 -8.71 -21.34
N ASN A 154 10.41 -8.45 -22.35
CA ASN A 154 10.87 -8.12 -23.70
C ASN A 154 11.74 -6.86 -23.77
N ARG A 155 11.69 -5.95 -22.78
CA ARG A 155 12.53 -4.74 -22.74
C ARG A 155 14.01 -5.06 -22.50
N PHE A 156 14.30 -6.14 -21.77
CA PHE A 156 15.68 -6.47 -21.32
C PHE A 156 16.13 -7.90 -21.65
N CYS A 157 15.26 -8.77 -22.18
CA CYS A 157 15.57 -10.20 -22.34
C CYS A 157 16.73 -10.51 -23.29
N GLU A 158 17.10 -9.58 -24.17
CA GLU A 158 18.26 -9.74 -25.09
C GLU A 158 19.57 -9.28 -24.45
N GLU A 159 19.54 -8.52 -23.35
CA GLU A 159 20.73 -7.98 -22.69
C GLU A 159 21.46 -9.00 -21.81
N GLY A 160 20.78 -10.07 -21.38
CA GLY A 160 21.32 -11.09 -20.49
C GLY A 160 21.52 -10.63 -19.05
N ARG A 161 21.06 -9.44 -18.71
CA ARG A 161 21.09 -8.83 -17.37
C ARG A 161 19.91 -7.87 -17.20
N ALA A 162 19.51 -7.62 -15.97
CA ALA A 162 18.50 -6.62 -15.61
C ALA A 162 18.62 -6.24 -14.13
N ASP A 163 18.01 -5.11 -13.76
CA ASP A 163 17.61 -4.80 -12.39
C ASP A 163 16.13 -5.14 -12.22
N LEU A 164 15.81 -6.22 -11.52
CA LEU A 164 14.42 -6.67 -11.36
C LEU A 164 13.59 -5.75 -10.48
N VAL A 165 14.18 -4.86 -9.67
CA VAL A 165 13.41 -3.81 -8.97
C VAL A 165 13.01 -2.74 -9.97
N GLY A 166 13.99 -2.07 -10.58
CA GLY A 166 13.76 -0.90 -11.43
C GLY A 166 13.09 -1.21 -12.77
N GLU A 167 13.36 -2.40 -13.37
CA GLU A 167 12.89 -2.75 -14.71
C GLU A 167 11.68 -3.69 -14.73
N PHE A 168 11.35 -4.30 -13.58
CA PHE A 168 10.21 -5.23 -13.49
C PHE A 168 9.27 -4.93 -12.33
N ALA A 169 9.75 -4.97 -11.07
CA ALA A 169 8.88 -4.89 -9.89
C ALA A 169 8.16 -3.53 -9.78
N GLU A 170 8.82 -2.43 -10.11
CA GLU A 170 8.22 -1.09 -10.11
C GLU A 170 7.21 -0.90 -11.25
N HIS A 171 7.38 -1.62 -12.36
CA HIS A 171 6.54 -1.46 -13.54
C HIS A 171 5.30 -2.35 -13.55
N LEU A 172 5.41 -3.59 -13.08
CA LEU A 172 4.31 -4.56 -13.19
C LEU A 172 3.04 -4.13 -12.44
N PRO A 173 3.10 -3.74 -11.15
CA PRO A 173 1.91 -3.29 -10.43
C PRO A 173 1.27 -2.06 -11.08
N MET A 174 2.06 -1.09 -11.52
CA MET A 174 1.57 0.11 -12.18
C MET A 174 0.82 -0.22 -13.48
N ALA A 175 1.41 -1.05 -14.34
CA ALA A 175 0.81 -1.47 -15.59
C ALA A 175 -0.54 -2.20 -15.37
N VAL A 176 -0.59 -3.09 -14.37
CA VAL A 176 -1.82 -3.82 -14.03
C VAL A 176 -2.86 -2.89 -13.43
N MET A 177 -2.47 -1.99 -12.52
CA MET A 177 -3.41 -1.07 -11.88
C MET A 177 -3.97 -0.04 -12.87
N CYS A 178 -3.15 0.50 -13.77
CA CYS A 178 -3.64 1.36 -14.86
C CYS A 178 -4.71 0.64 -15.70
N GLN A 179 -4.49 -0.64 -16.01
CA GLN A 179 -5.47 -1.44 -16.76
C GLN A 179 -6.79 -1.61 -16.01
N VAL A 180 -6.75 -1.98 -14.72
CA VAL A 180 -7.99 -2.26 -13.95
C VAL A 180 -8.71 -0.99 -13.51
N LEU A 181 -7.99 0.13 -13.38
CA LEU A 181 -8.60 1.43 -13.11
C LEU A 181 -9.33 2.02 -14.33
N GLY A 182 -9.01 1.57 -15.56
CA GLY A 182 -9.60 2.06 -16.80
C GLY A 182 -8.75 3.10 -17.54
N MET A 183 -7.43 3.10 -17.32
CA MET A 183 -6.47 3.99 -18.00
C MET A 183 -5.24 3.25 -18.53
N PRO A 184 -5.40 2.20 -19.36
CA PRO A 184 -4.27 1.43 -19.85
C PRO A 184 -3.32 2.23 -20.74
N ASP A 185 -3.83 3.23 -21.44
CA ASP A 185 -3.05 4.06 -22.36
C ASP A 185 -2.20 5.12 -21.63
N GLU A 186 -2.52 5.42 -20.37
CA GLU A 186 -1.77 6.34 -19.52
C GLU A 186 -0.57 5.68 -18.83
N TYR A 187 -0.45 4.34 -18.90
CA TYR A 187 0.71 3.65 -18.35
C TYR A 187 1.96 3.96 -19.18
N ASP A 188 2.93 4.61 -18.55
CA ASP A 188 4.27 4.88 -19.07
C ASP A 188 5.31 4.92 -17.92
N ASP A 189 6.59 5.08 -18.28
CA ASP A 189 7.68 5.19 -17.32
C ASP A 189 7.54 6.45 -16.43
N ARG A 190 6.90 7.51 -16.95
CA ARG A 190 6.64 8.74 -16.18
C ARG A 190 5.65 8.51 -15.04
N MET A 191 4.62 7.66 -15.25
CA MET A 191 3.66 7.29 -14.22
C MET A 191 4.36 6.53 -13.06
N VAL A 192 5.27 5.61 -13.39
CA VAL A 192 6.10 4.88 -12.42
C VAL A 192 7.01 5.83 -11.65
N HIS A 193 7.72 6.73 -12.36
CA HIS A 193 8.59 7.72 -11.74
C HIS A 193 7.80 8.66 -10.82
N ALA A 194 6.62 9.12 -11.23
CA ALA A 194 5.78 10.00 -10.42
C ALA A 194 5.33 9.32 -9.12
N ALA A 195 4.91 8.05 -9.17
CA ALA A 195 4.57 7.29 -7.97
C ALA A 195 5.77 7.12 -7.04
N ARG A 196 6.94 6.78 -7.58
CA ARG A 196 8.20 6.64 -6.83
C ARG A 196 8.61 7.95 -6.14
N ASP A 197 8.59 9.07 -6.87
CA ASP A 197 8.93 10.40 -6.37
C ASP A 197 8.03 10.81 -5.19
N MET A 198 6.74 10.58 -5.36
CA MET A 198 5.75 10.91 -4.33
C MET A 198 6.00 10.11 -3.04
N LEU A 199 6.30 8.81 -3.16
CA LEU A 199 6.59 7.95 -2.00
C LEU A 199 7.92 8.28 -1.32
N LYS A 200 8.94 8.67 -2.09
CA LYS A 200 10.25 9.09 -1.56
C LYS A 200 10.26 10.50 -0.98
N GLY A 201 9.22 11.31 -1.21
CA GLY A 201 9.18 12.70 -0.78
C GLY A 201 10.30 13.55 -1.39
N SER A 202 10.68 13.28 -2.66
CA SER A 202 11.70 14.04 -3.40
C SER A 202 11.28 15.49 -3.63
N ASP A 203 12.21 16.34 -4.04
CA ASP A 203 11.93 17.76 -4.37
C ASP A 203 10.87 17.90 -5.48
N THR A 204 10.68 16.87 -6.31
CA THR A 204 9.70 16.81 -7.38
C THR A 204 8.38 16.14 -6.97
N ALA A 205 8.24 15.67 -5.72
CA ALA A 205 7.07 14.92 -5.25
C ALA A 205 5.74 15.66 -5.46
N ILE A 206 5.73 17.00 -5.32
CA ILE A 206 4.54 17.82 -5.53
C ILE A 206 4.10 17.78 -7.00
N ALA A 207 5.03 18.00 -7.92
CA ALA A 207 4.75 17.98 -9.35
C ALA A 207 4.34 16.56 -9.81
N SER A 208 4.94 15.53 -9.22
CA SER A 208 4.62 14.14 -9.45
C SER A 208 3.22 13.79 -8.94
N ASN A 209 2.85 14.25 -7.75
CA ASN A 209 1.48 14.09 -7.23
C ASN A 209 0.46 14.79 -8.13
N GLN A 210 0.75 16.03 -8.57
CA GLN A 210 -0.15 16.76 -9.49
C GLN A 210 -0.33 16.02 -10.81
N TYR A 211 0.73 15.46 -11.37
CA TYR A 211 0.64 14.66 -12.59
C TYR A 211 -0.31 13.45 -12.43
N LEU A 212 -0.22 12.72 -11.31
CA LEU A 212 -1.12 11.60 -10.99
C LEU A 212 -2.57 12.07 -10.81
N VAL A 213 -2.78 13.14 -10.04
CA VAL A 213 -4.10 13.74 -9.83
C VAL A 213 -4.74 14.15 -11.16
N ASP A 214 -4.01 14.84 -12.04
CA ASP A 214 -4.50 15.24 -13.35
C ASP A 214 -4.89 14.05 -14.24
N ALA A 215 -4.13 12.95 -14.17
CA ALA A 215 -4.45 11.72 -14.90
C ALA A 215 -5.76 11.10 -14.40
N LEU A 216 -5.96 11.04 -13.08
CA LEU A 216 -7.16 10.50 -12.45
C LEU A 216 -8.39 11.40 -12.66
N ASP A 217 -8.22 12.70 -12.68
CA ASP A 217 -9.29 13.66 -13.05
C ASP A 217 -9.72 13.51 -14.51
N ARG A 218 -8.78 13.31 -15.43
CA ARG A 218 -9.10 13.00 -16.83
C ARG A 218 -9.85 11.68 -16.95
N LEU A 219 -9.44 10.66 -16.21
CA LEU A 219 -10.13 9.37 -16.16
C LEU A 219 -11.56 9.53 -15.65
N THR A 220 -11.77 10.19 -14.52
CA THR A 220 -13.08 10.40 -13.90
C THR A 220 -14.03 11.11 -14.88
N ARG A 221 -13.57 12.21 -15.51
CA ARG A 221 -14.37 12.94 -16.52
C ARG A 221 -14.72 12.06 -17.73
N ARG A 222 -13.76 11.27 -18.23
CA ARG A 222 -13.98 10.35 -19.35
C ARG A 222 -15.02 9.28 -19.00
N ARG A 223 -14.93 8.67 -17.81
CA ARG A 223 -15.84 7.60 -17.39
C ARG A 223 -17.25 8.08 -17.02
N ARG A 224 -17.40 9.33 -16.63
CA ARG A 224 -18.75 9.91 -16.47
C ARG A 224 -19.51 10.02 -17.81
N VAL A 225 -18.78 10.23 -18.91
CA VAL A 225 -19.39 10.35 -20.25
C VAL A 225 -19.47 8.98 -20.94
N HIS A 226 -18.44 8.18 -20.78
CA HIS A 226 -18.30 6.87 -21.41
C HIS A 226 -17.93 5.83 -20.34
N PRO A 227 -18.91 5.29 -19.59
CA PRO A 227 -18.69 4.22 -18.62
C PRO A 227 -18.18 2.95 -19.33
N GLU A 228 -17.25 2.25 -18.66
CA GLU A 228 -16.74 0.94 -19.09
C GLU A 228 -16.72 -0.02 -17.91
N ASP A 229 -16.28 -1.26 -18.12
CA ASP A 229 -16.13 -2.26 -17.06
C ASP A 229 -14.76 -2.08 -16.38
N ASP A 230 -14.65 -1.05 -15.53
CA ASP A 230 -13.44 -0.70 -14.78
C ASP A 230 -13.76 -0.11 -13.40
N ILE A 231 -12.73 -0.05 -12.53
CA ILE A 231 -12.89 0.46 -11.16
C ILE A 231 -13.43 1.89 -11.14
N ALA A 232 -12.96 2.78 -12.04
CA ALA A 232 -13.42 4.17 -12.06
C ALA A 232 -14.92 4.26 -12.35
N SER A 233 -15.42 3.52 -13.33
CA SER A 233 -16.83 3.47 -13.68
C SER A 233 -17.68 2.88 -12.54
N HIS A 234 -17.21 1.83 -11.88
CA HIS A 234 -17.90 1.22 -10.75
C HIS A 234 -17.96 2.14 -9.53
N LEU A 235 -16.88 2.88 -9.21
CA LEU A 235 -16.92 3.91 -8.16
C LEU A 235 -17.90 5.03 -8.47
N ILE A 236 -17.91 5.50 -9.73
CA ILE A 236 -18.82 6.56 -10.18
C ILE A 236 -20.28 6.13 -10.06
N ALA A 237 -20.59 4.88 -10.39
CA ALA A 237 -21.96 4.34 -10.40
C ALA A 237 -22.40 3.81 -9.03
N HIS A 238 -21.52 3.77 -8.02
CA HIS A 238 -21.84 3.15 -6.75
C HIS A 238 -22.97 3.89 -5.99
N PRO A 239 -23.94 3.18 -5.38
CA PRO A 239 -25.08 3.80 -4.67
C PRO A 239 -24.69 4.71 -3.50
N ALA A 240 -23.46 4.63 -2.99
CA ALA A 240 -22.94 5.52 -1.96
C ALA A 240 -22.81 6.99 -2.42
N GLY A 241 -22.96 7.27 -3.73
CA GLY A 241 -23.04 8.62 -4.29
C GLY A 241 -21.78 9.45 -4.02
N LEU A 242 -20.59 8.90 -4.34
CA LEU A 242 -19.32 9.59 -4.15
C LEU A 242 -19.24 10.86 -5.01
N SER A 243 -18.74 11.95 -4.42
CA SER A 243 -18.37 13.17 -5.16
C SER A 243 -17.18 12.92 -6.08
N ASP A 244 -16.91 13.83 -7.04
CA ASP A 244 -15.76 13.72 -7.95
C ASP A 244 -14.42 13.74 -7.17
N ASP A 245 -14.34 14.54 -6.11
CA ASP A 245 -13.16 14.58 -5.22
C ASP A 245 -12.98 13.26 -4.49
N GLU A 246 -14.05 12.68 -3.93
CA GLU A 246 -13.97 11.37 -3.28
C GLU A 246 -13.60 10.27 -4.26
N ILE A 247 -14.12 10.28 -5.48
CA ILE A 247 -13.76 9.32 -6.53
C ILE A 247 -12.27 9.43 -6.86
N ARG A 248 -11.78 10.64 -7.16
CA ARG A 248 -10.37 10.90 -7.47
C ARG A 248 -9.45 10.44 -6.34
N GLU A 249 -9.75 10.80 -5.09
CA GLU A 249 -8.93 10.44 -3.94
C GLU A 249 -8.93 8.93 -3.69
N HIS A 250 -10.05 8.24 -3.90
CA HIS A 250 -10.07 6.78 -3.76
C HIS A 250 -9.39 6.06 -4.93
N LEU A 251 -9.45 6.58 -6.16
CA LEU A 251 -8.65 6.06 -7.28
C LEU A 251 -7.15 6.25 -6.99
N ARG A 252 -6.75 7.40 -6.46
CA ARG A 252 -5.36 7.68 -6.05
C ARG A 252 -4.92 6.73 -4.92
N LEU A 253 -5.75 6.56 -3.89
CA LEU A 253 -5.50 5.64 -2.78
C LEU A 253 -5.27 4.22 -3.30
N VAL A 254 -6.17 3.71 -4.15
CA VAL A 254 -6.08 2.35 -4.69
C VAL A 254 -4.83 2.18 -5.55
N LEU A 255 -4.50 3.16 -6.40
CA LEU A 255 -3.31 3.10 -7.27
C LEU A 255 -2.02 3.07 -6.45
N ILE A 256 -1.84 4.01 -5.52
CA ILE A 256 -0.59 4.16 -4.77
C ILE A 256 -0.40 3.05 -3.73
N ALA A 257 -1.46 2.67 -3.00
CA ALA A 257 -1.37 1.57 -2.04
C ALA A 257 -1.07 0.22 -2.72
N ALA A 258 -1.66 -0.03 -3.89
CA ALA A 258 -1.36 -1.23 -4.67
C ALA A 258 0.06 -1.19 -5.26
N TYR A 259 0.56 -0.02 -5.67
CA TYR A 259 1.89 0.12 -6.24
C TYR A 259 2.97 -0.22 -5.22
N GLU A 260 3.10 0.53 -4.13
CA GLU A 260 4.19 0.39 -3.16
C GLU A 260 4.23 -1.01 -2.54
N ALA A 261 3.10 -1.46 -2.00
CA ALA A 261 3.03 -2.77 -1.34
C ALA A 261 3.41 -3.92 -2.29
N THR A 262 2.99 -3.85 -3.56
CA THR A 262 3.24 -4.94 -4.51
C THR A 262 4.67 -4.89 -5.07
N VAL A 263 5.26 -3.70 -5.25
CA VAL A 263 6.69 -3.56 -5.58
C VAL A 263 7.56 -4.23 -4.53
N ASN A 264 7.32 -3.93 -3.25
CA ASN A 264 8.07 -4.50 -2.13
C ASN A 264 7.86 -6.03 -2.05
N LEU A 265 6.62 -6.50 -2.20
CA LEU A 265 6.32 -7.94 -2.20
C LEU A 265 7.04 -8.68 -3.33
N LEU A 266 6.96 -8.18 -4.57
CA LEU A 266 7.66 -8.77 -5.72
C LEU A 266 9.16 -8.84 -5.48
N SER A 267 9.77 -7.76 -5.01
CA SER A 267 11.21 -7.66 -4.76
C SER A 267 11.66 -8.63 -3.68
N ASN A 268 10.92 -8.70 -2.55
CA ASN A 268 11.23 -9.60 -1.43
C ASN A 268 11.13 -11.07 -1.85
N VAL A 269 10.02 -11.46 -2.51
CA VAL A 269 9.82 -12.85 -2.98
C VAL A 269 10.89 -13.25 -4.00
N LEU A 270 11.18 -12.39 -4.98
CA LEU A 270 12.22 -12.65 -5.98
C LEU A 270 13.60 -12.80 -5.34
N ARG A 271 13.95 -11.93 -4.37
CA ARG A 271 15.20 -12.07 -3.61
C ARG A 271 15.27 -13.45 -2.94
N VAL A 272 14.27 -13.83 -2.16
CA VAL A 272 14.25 -15.12 -1.45
C VAL A 272 14.39 -16.30 -2.44
N ILE A 273 13.68 -16.28 -3.57
CA ILE A 273 13.81 -17.32 -4.61
C ILE A 273 15.23 -17.38 -5.18
N LEU A 274 15.91 -16.24 -5.32
CA LEU A 274 17.23 -16.17 -5.93
C LEU A 274 18.37 -16.43 -4.94
N THR A 275 18.18 -16.18 -3.64
CA THR A 275 19.21 -16.30 -2.60
C THR A 275 19.13 -17.60 -1.82
N ASP A 276 17.92 -18.11 -1.53
CA ASP A 276 17.76 -19.37 -0.76
C ASP A 276 17.71 -20.57 -1.71
N PRO A 277 18.79 -21.41 -1.74
CA PRO A 277 18.82 -22.60 -2.58
C PRO A 277 17.71 -23.60 -2.28
N ARG A 278 17.18 -23.61 -1.05
CA ARG A 278 16.09 -24.50 -0.63
C ARG A 278 14.79 -24.07 -1.29
N PHE A 279 14.47 -22.78 -1.32
CA PHE A 279 13.33 -22.23 -2.04
C PHE A 279 13.38 -22.56 -3.52
N ARG A 280 14.52 -22.33 -4.15
CA ARG A 280 14.72 -22.62 -5.57
C ARG A 280 14.61 -24.11 -5.88
N ALA A 281 15.18 -24.97 -5.03
CA ALA A 281 15.06 -26.41 -5.17
C ALA A 281 13.63 -26.92 -4.99
N GLN A 282 12.90 -26.39 -4.02
CA GLN A 282 11.50 -26.73 -3.75
C GLN A 282 10.56 -26.30 -4.89
N LEU A 283 10.75 -25.08 -5.44
CA LEU A 283 10.02 -24.62 -6.62
C LEU A 283 10.31 -25.48 -7.84
N SER A 284 11.58 -25.75 -8.14
CA SER A 284 12.01 -26.57 -9.29
C SER A 284 11.58 -28.03 -9.12
N GLY A 285 11.56 -28.56 -7.90
CA GLY A 285 11.11 -29.93 -7.54
C GLY A 285 9.62 -30.08 -7.42
N GLY A 286 8.81 -29.01 -7.56
CA GLY A 286 7.36 -29.03 -7.39
C GLY A 286 6.89 -29.27 -5.96
N GLN A 287 7.78 -29.08 -4.96
CA GLN A 287 7.46 -29.22 -3.54
C GLN A 287 6.91 -27.93 -2.95
N MET A 288 7.09 -26.81 -3.64
CA MET A 288 6.53 -25.50 -3.32
C MET A 288 6.03 -24.84 -4.61
N THR A 289 4.97 -24.09 -4.51
CA THR A 289 4.43 -23.25 -5.60
C THR A 289 4.78 -21.78 -5.37
N VAL A 290 4.72 -20.95 -6.41
CA VAL A 290 4.92 -19.48 -6.25
C VAL A 290 3.93 -18.86 -5.25
N PRO A 291 2.61 -19.20 -5.24
CA PRO A 291 1.71 -18.74 -4.19
C PRO A 291 2.18 -19.08 -2.76
N GLU A 292 2.72 -20.26 -2.54
CA GLU A 292 3.25 -20.64 -1.22
C GLU A 292 4.50 -19.85 -0.85
N ALA A 293 5.37 -19.54 -1.82
CA ALA A 293 6.52 -18.68 -1.61
C ALA A 293 6.09 -17.23 -1.27
N VAL A 294 5.03 -16.73 -1.91
CA VAL A 294 4.44 -15.42 -1.60
C VAL A 294 3.88 -15.41 -0.18
N GLU A 295 3.10 -16.43 0.23
CA GLU A 295 2.58 -16.50 1.61
C GLU A 295 3.70 -16.60 2.65
N GLN A 296 4.76 -17.35 2.38
CA GLN A 296 5.92 -17.42 3.28
C GLN A 296 6.61 -16.05 3.40
N SER A 297 6.79 -15.33 2.29
CA SER A 297 7.37 -13.98 2.30
C SER A 297 6.49 -12.97 3.06
N LEU A 298 5.16 -13.09 3.01
CA LEU A 298 4.26 -12.24 3.77
C LEU A 298 4.40 -12.43 5.29
N TRP A 299 4.87 -13.60 5.74
CA TRP A 299 5.26 -13.86 7.12
C TRP A 299 6.65 -13.32 7.45
N ASP A 300 7.65 -13.63 6.63
CA ASP A 300 9.06 -13.39 6.92
C ASP A 300 9.47 -11.96 6.63
N GLU A 301 9.06 -11.43 5.48
CA GLU A 301 9.43 -10.10 4.97
C GLU A 301 8.21 -9.40 4.35
N PRO A 302 7.25 -9.00 5.18
CA PRO A 302 6.06 -8.33 4.69
C PRO A 302 6.41 -7.00 3.98
N PRO A 303 5.61 -6.57 2.98
CA PRO A 303 5.85 -5.34 2.22
C PRO A 303 6.00 -4.08 3.08
N PHE A 304 5.30 -4.06 4.21
CA PHE A 304 5.40 -3.03 5.24
C PHE A 304 5.83 -3.67 6.56
N SER A 305 6.80 -3.04 7.23
CA SER A 305 7.23 -3.43 8.57
C SER A 305 6.25 -2.94 9.63
N THR A 306 5.80 -1.69 9.49
CA THR A 306 4.79 -1.09 10.37
C THR A 306 3.86 -0.18 9.59
N VAL A 307 2.68 0.09 10.14
CA VAL A 307 1.75 1.11 9.64
C VAL A 307 1.49 2.13 10.74
N LEU A 308 1.85 3.38 10.49
CA LEU A 308 1.53 4.52 11.34
C LEU A 308 0.07 4.94 11.14
N GLY A 309 -0.54 5.47 12.20
CA GLY A 309 -1.84 6.13 12.10
C GLY A 309 -2.98 5.36 12.76
N TYR A 310 -2.70 4.71 13.89
CA TYR A 310 -3.73 4.38 14.87
C TYR A 310 -3.62 5.34 16.06
N PHE A 311 -4.76 5.75 16.61
CA PHE A 311 -4.84 6.72 17.70
C PHE A 311 -5.87 6.29 18.73
N ALA A 312 -5.54 6.47 20.01
CA ALA A 312 -6.44 6.11 21.10
C ALA A 312 -7.58 7.13 21.25
N LYS A 313 -8.83 6.69 21.18
CA LYS A 313 -10.03 7.52 21.34
C LYS A 313 -10.32 7.85 22.82
N GLN A 314 -9.84 7.03 23.72
CA GLN A 314 -10.02 7.12 25.17
C GLN A 314 -8.84 6.50 25.89
N ASP A 315 -8.72 6.76 27.19
CA ASP A 315 -7.78 6.02 28.02
C ASP A 315 -8.14 4.53 28.00
N THR A 316 -7.16 3.70 27.68
CA THR A 316 -7.34 2.24 27.54
C THR A 316 -6.09 1.49 27.96
N GLU A 317 -6.16 0.17 27.99
CA GLU A 317 -5.02 -0.71 28.25
C GLU A 317 -4.75 -1.58 27.01
N LEU A 318 -3.48 -1.74 26.65
CA LEU A 318 -3.04 -2.62 25.57
C LEU A 318 -1.70 -3.28 25.94
N GLY A 319 -1.65 -4.61 25.96
CA GLY A 319 -0.42 -5.36 26.31
C GLY A 319 0.15 -5.01 27.70
N GLY A 320 -0.71 -4.73 28.67
CA GLY A 320 -0.32 -4.32 30.03
C GLY A 320 0.19 -2.88 30.14
N LYS A 321 0.08 -2.08 29.07
CA LYS A 321 0.45 -0.65 29.06
C LYS A 321 -0.80 0.22 29.08
N ARG A 322 -0.74 1.31 29.85
CA ARG A 322 -1.79 2.32 29.86
C ARG A 322 -1.58 3.28 28.69
N ILE A 323 -2.49 3.23 27.72
CA ILE A 323 -2.53 4.10 26.54
C ILE A 323 -3.51 5.23 26.83
N ARG A 324 -3.09 6.47 26.66
CA ARG A 324 -3.93 7.64 26.93
C ARG A 324 -4.67 8.08 25.67
N LYS A 325 -5.80 8.72 25.87
CA LYS A 325 -6.53 9.38 24.78
C LYS A 325 -5.61 10.32 24.01
N GLY A 326 -5.59 10.17 22.68
CA GLY A 326 -4.75 10.96 21.79
C GLY A 326 -3.33 10.40 21.58
N ASP A 327 -2.94 9.31 22.24
CA ASP A 327 -1.68 8.64 21.96
C ASP A 327 -1.71 8.02 20.56
N GLY A 328 -0.58 8.09 19.83
CA GLY A 328 -0.37 7.43 18.55
C GLY A 328 0.21 6.03 18.72
N LEU A 329 -0.22 5.10 17.85
CA LEU A 329 0.25 3.72 17.85
C LEU A 329 0.70 3.31 16.44
N LEU A 330 1.81 2.56 16.38
CA LEU A 330 2.26 1.84 15.18
C LEU A 330 1.69 0.43 15.19
N PHE A 331 0.98 0.07 14.14
CA PHE A 331 0.60 -1.31 13.87
C PHE A 331 1.84 -2.06 13.38
N GLY A 332 2.37 -2.96 14.21
CA GLY A 332 3.61 -3.69 13.96
C GLY A 332 3.37 -4.96 13.15
N ILE A 333 3.51 -4.91 11.85
CA ILE A 333 3.32 -6.07 10.95
C ILE A 333 4.50 -7.04 11.11
N ALA A 334 5.70 -6.59 10.77
CA ALA A 334 6.90 -7.44 10.84
C ALA A 334 7.14 -7.94 12.27
N PRO A 335 7.19 -7.08 13.31
CA PRO A 335 7.39 -7.59 14.68
C PRO A 335 6.24 -8.48 15.16
N GLY A 336 5.00 -8.24 14.75
CA GLY A 336 3.86 -9.10 15.11
C GLY A 336 3.93 -10.48 14.45
N ASN A 337 4.45 -10.57 13.22
CA ASN A 337 4.61 -11.84 12.51
C ASN A 337 5.68 -12.76 13.13
N VAL A 338 6.64 -12.20 13.84
CA VAL A 338 7.68 -12.95 14.56
C VAL A 338 7.42 -13.09 16.05
N ASP A 339 6.21 -12.74 16.54
CA ASP A 339 5.82 -12.93 17.94
C ASP A 339 5.96 -14.40 18.35
N PRO A 340 6.83 -14.73 19.35
CA PRO A 340 7.06 -16.11 19.77
C PRO A 340 5.80 -16.85 20.25
N ARG A 341 4.75 -16.11 20.65
CA ARG A 341 3.47 -16.71 21.06
C ARG A 341 2.68 -17.29 19.89
N VAL A 342 2.94 -16.82 18.66
CA VAL A 342 2.28 -17.26 17.43
C VAL A 342 3.22 -18.07 16.56
N ARG A 343 4.50 -17.72 16.56
CA ARG A 343 5.55 -18.34 15.75
C ARG A 343 6.78 -18.65 16.61
N PRO A 344 6.72 -19.70 17.44
CA PRO A 344 7.81 -20.07 18.35
C PRO A 344 9.07 -20.58 17.62
N ASP A 345 8.93 -21.01 16.38
CA ASP A 345 10.03 -21.42 15.50
C ASP A 345 9.95 -20.61 14.20
N LEU A 346 10.88 -19.68 14.01
CA LEU A 346 10.95 -18.85 12.81
C LEU A 346 11.35 -19.61 11.55
N ALA A 347 11.99 -20.78 11.70
CA ALA A 347 12.33 -21.65 10.58
C ALA A 347 11.14 -22.52 10.11
N ALA A 348 10.06 -22.55 10.89
CA ALA A 348 8.87 -23.32 10.53
C ALA A 348 8.24 -22.81 9.24
N ASN A 349 7.86 -23.76 8.38
CA ASN A 349 7.11 -23.45 7.18
C ASN A 349 5.69 -22.96 7.52
N MET A 350 5.32 -21.79 7.01
CA MET A 350 4.00 -21.17 7.23
C MET A 350 3.00 -21.47 6.11
N GLN A 351 3.26 -22.49 5.29
CA GLN A 351 2.36 -22.87 4.19
C GLN A 351 0.92 -23.07 4.66
N GLY A 352 -0.03 -22.45 3.93
CA GLY A 352 -1.45 -22.51 4.26
C GLY A 352 -1.90 -21.67 5.46
N ASN A 353 -0.98 -21.08 6.22
CA ASN A 353 -1.32 -20.17 7.30
C ASN A 353 -1.36 -18.72 6.79
N ARG A 354 -2.58 -18.14 6.70
CA ARG A 354 -2.83 -16.77 6.24
C ARG A 354 -3.08 -15.78 7.39
N SER A 355 -2.73 -16.14 8.63
CA SER A 355 -2.97 -15.28 9.78
C SER A 355 -1.86 -14.22 10.03
N HIS A 356 -0.92 -14.07 9.09
CA HIS A 356 0.05 -12.97 9.14
C HIS A 356 -0.64 -11.59 9.10
N LEU A 357 0.03 -10.57 9.61
CA LEU A 357 -0.51 -9.23 9.73
C LEU A 357 -0.34 -8.37 8.45
N ALA A 358 0.25 -8.90 7.37
CA ALA A 358 0.62 -8.13 6.18
C ALA A 358 -0.54 -7.39 5.50
N PHE A 359 -1.77 -7.87 5.65
CA PHE A 359 -2.97 -7.19 5.14
C PHE A 359 -3.81 -6.51 6.22
N GLY A 360 -3.26 -6.36 7.42
CA GLY A 360 -3.97 -5.75 8.54
C GLY A 360 -5.07 -6.64 9.10
N GLY A 361 -6.14 -6.02 9.58
CA GLY A 361 -7.30 -6.70 10.16
C GLY A 361 -8.41 -5.74 10.54
N GLY A 362 -9.55 -6.30 10.98
CA GLY A 362 -10.70 -5.50 11.40
C GLY A 362 -11.34 -4.70 10.25
N PRO A 363 -12.01 -3.57 10.56
CA PRO A 363 -12.71 -2.78 9.54
C PRO A 363 -11.80 -2.25 8.42
N HIS A 364 -10.52 -2.00 8.74
CA HIS A 364 -9.52 -1.47 7.82
C HIS A 364 -8.62 -2.54 7.17
N GLU A 365 -8.99 -3.82 7.24
CA GLU A 365 -8.29 -4.90 6.53
C GLU A 365 -8.17 -4.58 5.03
N CYS A 366 -7.04 -4.95 4.40
CA CYS A 366 -6.78 -4.61 3.00
C CYS A 366 -7.85 -5.19 2.05
N PRO A 367 -8.56 -4.37 1.26
CA PRO A 367 -9.59 -4.87 0.32
C PRO A 367 -8.98 -5.41 -0.96
N GLY A 368 -7.70 -5.09 -1.23
CA GLY A 368 -6.98 -5.48 -2.44
C GLY A 368 -6.09 -6.71 -2.27
N GLN A 369 -6.18 -7.45 -1.16
CA GLN A 369 -5.26 -8.54 -0.85
C GLN A 369 -5.19 -9.62 -1.95
N GLU A 370 -6.31 -9.98 -2.55
CA GLU A 370 -6.33 -10.99 -3.63
C GLU A 370 -5.73 -10.46 -4.94
N ILE A 371 -5.85 -9.15 -5.20
CA ILE A 371 -5.22 -8.50 -6.36
C ILE A 371 -3.70 -8.47 -6.18
N GLY A 372 -3.23 -8.06 -4.99
CA GLY A 372 -1.79 -8.03 -4.67
C GLY A 372 -1.16 -9.41 -4.79
N ARG A 373 -1.80 -10.45 -4.21
CA ARG A 373 -1.37 -11.85 -4.37
C ARG A 373 -1.35 -12.26 -5.85
N ALA A 374 -2.40 -11.98 -6.60
CA ALA A 374 -2.47 -12.37 -8.00
C ALA A 374 -1.37 -11.71 -8.85
N ILE A 375 -1.02 -10.44 -8.59
CA ILE A 375 0.08 -9.75 -9.28
C ILE A 375 1.42 -10.41 -8.94
N ALA A 376 1.67 -10.71 -7.66
CA ALA A 376 2.90 -11.36 -7.24
C ALA A 376 3.00 -12.79 -7.81
N ASP A 377 1.97 -13.61 -7.59
CA ASP A 377 1.95 -15.01 -8.03
C ASP A 377 2.14 -15.14 -9.55
N ALA A 378 1.26 -14.51 -10.32
CA ALA A 378 1.28 -14.66 -11.77
C ALA A 378 2.45 -13.90 -12.42
N GLY A 379 2.88 -12.78 -11.84
CA GLY A 379 4.01 -12.00 -12.34
C GLY A 379 5.34 -12.74 -12.15
N ILE A 380 5.58 -13.30 -10.96
CA ILE A 380 6.79 -14.06 -10.66
C ILE A 380 6.83 -15.35 -11.48
N ASP A 381 5.70 -16.10 -11.53
CA ASP A 381 5.62 -17.33 -12.31
C ASP A 381 5.94 -17.08 -13.79
N ALA A 382 5.33 -16.06 -14.39
CA ALA A 382 5.59 -15.68 -15.79
C ALA A 382 7.02 -15.20 -16.03
N LEU A 383 7.64 -14.47 -15.08
CA LEU A 383 9.05 -14.06 -15.14
C LEU A 383 9.97 -15.28 -15.12
N LEU A 384 9.79 -16.20 -14.15
CA LEU A 384 10.62 -17.40 -14.01
C LEU A 384 10.49 -18.35 -15.20
N MET A 385 9.28 -18.46 -15.80
CA MET A 385 9.10 -19.21 -17.04
C MET A 385 9.86 -18.61 -18.23
N ARG A 386 9.96 -17.27 -18.27
CA ARG A 386 10.71 -16.56 -19.33
C ARG A 386 12.22 -16.64 -19.12
N LEU A 387 12.67 -16.61 -17.88
CA LEU A 387 14.08 -16.56 -17.48
C LEU A 387 14.38 -17.69 -16.47
N PRO A 388 14.30 -18.97 -16.88
CA PRO A 388 14.44 -20.11 -15.96
C PRO A 388 15.85 -20.26 -15.38
N ASP A 389 16.85 -19.63 -16.00
CA ASP A 389 18.25 -19.59 -15.57
C ASP A 389 18.64 -18.29 -14.86
N VAL A 390 17.66 -17.45 -14.49
CA VAL A 390 17.91 -16.21 -13.77
C VAL A 390 18.61 -16.46 -12.43
N ARG A 391 19.64 -15.66 -12.13
CA ARG A 391 20.43 -15.71 -10.89
C ARG A 391 20.92 -14.33 -10.51
N LEU A 392 21.27 -14.12 -9.24
CA LEU A 392 21.87 -12.86 -8.81
C LEU A 392 23.16 -12.55 -9.60
N ALA A 393 23.36 -11.26 -9.88
CA ALA A 393 24.57 -10.74 -10.51
C ALA A 393 25.68 -10.44 -9.49
N CYS A 394 25.35 -10.34 -8.20
CA CYS A 394 26.28 -10.06 -7.09
C CYS A 394 25.97 -10.98 -5.90
N PRO A 395 26.88 -11.13 -4.93
CA PRO A 395 26.59 -11.74 -3.63
C PRO A 395 25.43 -11.03 -2.89
N GLU A 396 24.68 -11.78 -2.10
CA GLU A 396 23.50 -11.26 -1.38
C GLU A 396 23.84 -10.11 -0.41
N ASP A 397 25.00 -10.19 0.25
CA ASP A 397 25.50 -9.18 1.18
C ASP A 397 25.86 -7.83 0.52
N GLN A 398 25.92 -7.79 -0.81
CA GLN A 398 26.10 -6.56 -1.60
C GLN A 398 24.79 -5.94 -2.07
N LEU A 399 23.65 -6.56 -1.80
CA LEU A 399 22.35 -5.99 -2.12
C LEU A 399 22.10 -4.72 -1.29
N ARG A 400 21.65 -3.68 -1.96
CA ARG A 400 21.34 -2.39 -1.32
C ARG A 400 19.89 -2.32 -0.89
N TRP A 401 19.70 -1.86 0.35
CA TRP A 401 18.40 -1.71 0.97
C TRP A 401 18.05 -0.25 1.20
N THR A 402 16.78 0.05 1.14
CA THR A 402 16.20 1.30 1.63
C THR A 402 15.35 0.94 2.84
N GLU A 403 15.60 1.60 3.96
CA GLU A 403 14.85 1.39 5.20
C GLU A 403 14.12 2.66 5.62
N SER A 404 12.90 2.47 6.08
CA SER A 404 12.08 3.47 6.74
C SER A 404 11.28 2.82 7.86
N ILE A 405 10.64 3.62 8.70
CA ILE A 405 9.72 3.09 9.73
C ILE A 405 8.64 2.20 9.10
N ALA A 406 8.17 2.57 7.92
CA ALA A 406 7.07 1.86 7.27
C ALA A 406 7.51 0.58 6.56
N SER A 407 8.69 0.56 5.93
CA SER A 407 9.12 -0.56 5.08
C SER A 407 10.63 -0.70 5.01
N ARG A 408 11.08 -1.93 4.80
CA ARG A 408 12.42 -2.28 4.36
C ARG A 408 12.31 -2.95 3.00
N HIS A 409 12.91 -2.38 1.98
CA HIS A 409 12.81 -2.89 0.62
C HIS A 409 14.14 -2.76 -0.13
N LEU A 410 14.31 -3.59 -1.17
CA LEU A 410 15.48 -3.53 -2.03
C LEU A 410 15.50 -2.24 -2.86
N ALA A 411 16.66 -1.58 -2.91
CA ALA A 411 16.89 -0.46 -3.81
C ALA A 411 17.11 -0.95 -5.26
N GLU A 412 17.67 -2.15 -5.42
CA GLU A 412 17.92 -2.83 -6.70
C GLU A 412 18.02 -4.34 -6.48
N LEU A 413 17.74 -5.12 -7.52
CA LEU A 413 17.94 -6.58 -7.56
C LEU A 413 18.61 -6.97 -8.88
N PRO A 414 19.95 -6.79 -8.98
CA PRO A 414 20.69 -7.07 -10.20
C PRO A 414 20.77 -8.57 -10.48
N VAL A 415 20.41 -8.97 -11.70
CA VAL A 415 20.39 -10.37 -12.13
C VAL A 415 21.10 -10.59 -13.46
N LEU A 416 21.52 -11.85 -13.67
CA LEU A 416 22.05 -12.38 -14.93
C LEU A 416 21.20 -13.55 -15.40
N PHE A 417 21.07 -13.70 -16.72
CA PHE A 417 20.37 -14.80 -17.37
C PHE A 417 20.88 -14.98 -18.81
N GLY A 418 20.58 -16.09 -19.46
CA GLY A 418 20.89 -16.27 -20.88
C GLY A 418 20.05 -15.35 -21.77
N PRO A 419 20.65 -14.57 -22.70
CA PRO A 419 19.89 -13.74 -23.64
C PRO A 419 18.84 -14.55 -24.43
N ARG A 420 17.65 -13.96 -24.61
CA ARG A 420 16.50 -14.61 -25.26
C ARG A 420 15.81 -13.64 -26.21
N PRO A 421 15.25 -14.11 -27.33
CA PRO A 421 14.48 -13.26 -28.23
C PRO A 421 13.19 -12.77 -27.57
N PRO A 422 12.71 -11.55 -27.90
CA PRO A 422 11.42 -11.06 -27.51
C PRO A 422 10.29 -11.98 -27.99
N GLN A 423 9.21 -12.08 -27.19
CA GLN A 423 8.00 -12.80 -27.58
C GLN A 423 6.98 -11.86 -28.18
N ASP A 424 6.26 -12.31 -29.20
CA ASP A 424 5.12 -11.58 -29.76
C ASP A 424 3.93 -11.65 -28.79
N VAL A 425 3.73 -10.60 -28.00
CA VAL A 425 2.70 -10.52 -26.95
C VAL A 425 1.32 -10.20 -27.51
N ASP A 426 1.25 -9.60 -28.70
CA ASP A 426 0.00 -9.12 -29.28
C ASP A 426 -0.60 -10.14 -30.26
N ARG A 427 0.15 -11.19 -30.60
CA ARG A 427 -0.35 -12.29 -31.41
C ARG A 427 -1.40 -13.08 -30.66
N ARG A 428 -2.68 -12.82 -30.97
CA ARG A 428 -3.75 -13.72 -30.51
C ARG A 428 -3.41 -15.13 -30.97
N PRO A 429 -3.37 -16.15 -30.11
CA PRO A 429 -3.22 -17.53 -30.56
C PRO A 429 -4.32 -17.74 -31.61
N ALA A 430 -3.93 -18.14 -32.82
CA ALA A 430 -4.89 -18.50 -33.86
C ALA A 430 -5.64 -19.75 -33.39
N PHE A 431 -6.71 -19.53 -32.62
CA PHE A 431 -7.66 -20.60 -32.37
C PHE A 431 -8.22 -21.00 -33.74
N ARG A 432 -7.90 -22.20 -34.17
CA ARG A 432 -8.62 -22.85 -35.30
C ARG A 432 -10.10 -22.63 -35.01
N GLN A 433 -10.78 -21.83 -35.82
CA GLN A 433 -12.21 -21.70 -35.76
C GLN A 433 -12.79 -23.11 -36.02
N LEU A 434 -13.32 -23.73 -34.97
CA LEU A 434 -14.22 -24.86 -35.15
C LEU A 434 -15.38 -24.36 -36.00
N PRO A 435 -15.83 -25.10 -37.04
CA PRO A 435 -16.97 -24.71 -37.85
C PRO A 435 -18.17 -24.42 -36.94
N ALA A 436 -18.81 -23.27 -37.14
CA ALA A 436 -19.98 -22.87 -36.37
C ALA A 436 -21.06 -23.94 -36.41
N PRO A 437 -21.65 -24.34 -35.25
CA PRO A 437 -22.82 -25.22 -35.27
C PRO A 437 -23.97 -24.52 -36.01
N ALA A 438 -24.61 -25.27 -36.91
CA ALA A 438 -25.72 -24.78 -37.74
C ALA A 438 -26.79 -24.06 -36.91
N ALA A 439 -27.13 -22.83 -37.35
CA ALA A 439 -28.09 -21.98 -36.68
C ALA A 439 -29.45 -22.64 -36.49
N ARG A 440 -29.87 -22.86 -35.26
CA ARG A 440 -31.27 -23.17 -34.95
C ARG A 440 -32.09 -21.87 -35.07
N VAL A 441 -33.01 -21.88 -35.99
CA VAL A 441 -34.01 -20.79 -36.17
C VAL A 441 -34.82 -20.66 -34.88
N ARG A 442 -34.73 -19.53 -34.20
CA ARG A 442 -35.61 -19.16 -33.08
C ARG A 442 -36.80 -18.40 -33.63
N ALA A 443 -38.00 -18.87 -33.29
CA ALA A 443 -39.26 -18.17 -33.55
C ALA A 443 -39.32 -16.83 -32.81
N ALA A 444 -39.86 -15.83 -33.47
CA ALA A 444 -40.02 -14.48 -32.97
C ALA A 444 -41.08 -14.39 -31.85
N VAL A 445 -40.76 -13.68 -30.76
CA VAL A 445 -41.70 -13.30 -29.70
C VAL A 445 -42.12 -11.83 -29.94
N PRO A 446 -43.42 -11.47 -29.80
CA PRO A 446 -43.92 -10.11 -30.07
C PRO A 446 -43.43 -9.11 -29.00
N GLN A 447 -43.06 -7.93 -29.42
CA GLN A 447 -42.69 -6.77 -28.55
C GLN A 447 -43.98 -6.14 -27.98
N GLU A 448 -43.99 -5.98 -26.68
CA GLU A 448 -44.95 -5.19 -25.92
C GLU A 448 -44.48 -3.71 -25.87
N THR A 449 -45.36 -2.77 -26.14
CA THR A 449 -45.09 -1.33 -26.20
C THR A 449 -45.08 -0.72 -24.82
N ALA A 450 -43.99 -0.03 -24.45
CA ALA A 450 -43.83 0.68 -23.17
C ALA A 450 -44.37 2.14 -23.30
N GLU A 451 -45.08 2.57 -22.25
CA GLU A 451 -45.65 3.91 -22.03
C GLU A 451 -44.55 4.91 -21.58
N PRO A 452 -44.63 6.20 -21.91
CA PRO A 452 -43.57 7.17 -21.62
C PRO A 452 -43.63 7.69 -20.17
N ALA A 453 -42.44 7.86 -19.57
CA ALA A 453 -42.22 8.34 -18.20
C ALA A 453 -42.42 9.87 -18.05
N PRO A 454 -42.80 10.38 -16.86
CA PRO A 454 -43.06 11.81 -16.61
C PRO A 454 -41.76 12.62 -16.43
N ALA A 455 -41.85 13.92 -16.72
CA ALA A 455 -40.78 14.90 -16.72
C ALA A 455 -40.20 15.24 -15.33
N PRO A 456 -38.88 15.61 -15.22
CA PRO A 456 -38.23 15.89 -13.96
C PRO A 456 -38.57 17.26 -13.36
N ALA A 457 -38.56 17.34 -12.01
CA ALA A 457 -38.77 18.54 -11.21
C ALA A 457 -37.56 19.50 -11.21
N PRO A 458 -37.74 20.80 -10.96
CA PRO A 458 -36.68 21.80 -11.04
C PRO A 458 -35.67 21.75 -9.89
N ALA A 459 -34.40 22.10 -10.22
CA ALA A 459 -33.26 22.07 -9.30
C ALA A 459 -33.32 23.19 -8.22
N PRO A 460 -32.76 22.94 -7.02
CA PRO A 460 -32.65 23.94 -5.95
C PRO A 460 -31.51 24.94 -6.17
N ALA A 461 -31.65 26.13 -5.57
CA ALA A 461 -30.74 27.27 -5.68
C ALA A 461 -29.37 27.04 -5.00
N PRO A 462 -28.29 27.74 -5.43
CA PRO A 462 -26.93 27.50 -4.94
C PRO A 462 -26.71 28.04 -3.52
N PRO A 463 -25.83 27.37 -2.72
CA PRO A 463 -25.53 27.79 -1.35
C PRO A 463 -24.52 28.93 -1.26
N THR A 464 -24.64 29.71 -0.20
CA THR A 464 -23.83 30.87 0.15
C THR A 464 -22.38 30.53 0.44
N ALA A 465 -21.46 31.47 0.15
CA ALA A 465 -20.01 31.37 0.24
C ALA A 465 -19.48 30.86 1.59
N ALA A 466 -18.57 29.89 1.53
CA ALA A 466 -17.89 29.27 2.67
C ALA A 466 -16.78 30.15 3.28
N PRO A 467 -16.49 30.01 4.58
CA PRO A 467 -15.41 30.77 5.26
C PRO A 467 -14.01 30.38 4.73
N ARG A 468 -13.05 31.32 4.81
CA ARG A 468 -11.69 31.13 4.35
C ARG A 468 -10.99 29.97 5.07
N PRO A 469 -10.32 29.06 4.34
CA PRO A 469 -9.69 27.87 4.92
C PRO A 469 -8.53 28.24 5.86
N GLY A 470 -8.45 27.54 7.02
CA GLY A 470 -7.34 27.66 7.97
C GLY A 470 -6.01 27.15 7.38
N ALA A 471 -4.88 27.40 8.08
CA ALA A 471 -3.54 27.00 7.64
C ALA A 471 -3.44 25.51 7.29
N TRP A 472 -4.11 24.66 8.07
CA TRP A 472 -4.24 23.22 7.87
C TRP A 472 -4.94 22.85 6.56
N GLN A 473 -6.04 23.52 6.23
CA GLN A 473 -6.74 23.31 4.97
C GLN A 473 -5.93 23.76 3.76
N ARG A 474 -5.08 24.80 3.93
CA ARG A 474 -4.12 25.22 2.89
C ARG A 474 -3.03 24.18 2.68
N PHE A 475 -2.48 23.59 3.77
CA PHE A 475 -1.51 22.50 3.68
C PHE A 475 -2.12 21.25 3.00
N LEU A 476 -3.33 20.85 3.36
CA LEU A 476 -4.01 19.73 2.73
C LEU A 476 -4.34 19.98 1.26
N ARG A 477 -4.66 21.23 0.86
CA ARG A 477 -4.79 21.62 -0.54
C ARG A 477 -3.47 21.49 -1.29
N TRP A 478 -2.41 22.03 -0.71
CA TRP A 478 -1.06 21.90 -1.25
C TRP A 478 -0.67 20.42 -1.42
N TRP A 479 -0.88 19.61 -0.41
CA TRP A 479 -0.64 18.17 -0.44
C TRP A 479 -1.46 17.43 -1.51
N ARG A 480 -2.70 17.88 -1.76
CA ARG A 480 -3.58 17.34 -2.80
C ARG A 480 -3.33 17.92 -4.19
N GLY A 481 -2.38 18.85 -4.34
CA GLY A 481 -2.13 19.55 -5.59
C GLY A 481 -3.18 20.60 -5.96
N GLU A 482 -3.98 21.10 -5.01
CA GLU A 482 -5.06 22.08 -5.19
C GLU A 482 -4.62 23.53 -4.89
N ALA A 483 -3.31 23.83 -4.88
CA ALA A 483 -2.77 25.16 -4.55
C ALA A 483 -2.89 26.17 -5.69
#